data_fed923c2a26c7f941682422cce11eac8
#
_entry.id   fed923c2a26c7f941682422cce11eac8
#
_cell.length_a   1.000
_cell.length_b   1.000
_cell.length_c   1.000
_cell.angle_alpha   90.00
_cell.angle_beta   90.00
_cell.angle_gamma   90.00
#
_symmetry.space_group_name_H-M   'P 1'
#
loop_
_entity.id
_entity.type
_entity.pdbx_description
1 polymer ?
#
loop_
_entity_poly.entity_id
_entity_poly.type
_entity_poly.pdbx_seq_one_letter_code
_entity_poly.pdbx_strand_id
1 'polypeptide(L)'
;MSLPELLANYGYLAVFIGCLLEGETMLVLAGVAAQQGLLSLPGVLLLAFVGGTLGDQFFFFIGRRYGHTLLRQSSRFAPAVQRVNALLQRHDAWLIVGVRFMYGLRIAGPIAIGMSDVPALRFLGFNLLGAAVWAALVTGVGYVFGQSLQWLIADLARFEEIALVLIVGVAVLIAVVHRVRARKG
;
A
#
# COMPACT_ATOMS: atom_id res chain seq x y z
N MET A 1 -21.74 -13.36 -8.91
CA MET A 1 -21.02 -12.84 -7.72
C MET A 1 -20.85 -11.36 -7.89
N SER A 2 -21.35 -10.57 -6.95
CA SER A 2 -21.16 -9.11 -6.94
C SER A 2 -19.72 -8.77 -6.53
N LEU A 3 -19.21 -7.59 -6.91
CA LEU A 3 -17.88 -7.12 -6.53
C LEU A 3 -17.65 -7.14 -5.00
N PRO A 4 -18.63 -6.72 -4.17
CA PRO A 4 -18.52 -6.84 -2.70
C PRO A 4 -18.37 -8.27 -2.20
N GLU A 5 -19.09 -9.25 -2.78
CA GLU A 5 -18.97 -10.66 -2.41
C GLU A 5 -17.59 -11.24 -2.78
N LEU A 6 -17.05 -10.87 -3.94
CA LEU A 6 -15.69 -11.25 -4.34
C LEU A 6 -14.64 -10.68 -3.38
N LEU A 7 -14.78 -9.42 -2.99
CA LEU A 7 -13.88 -8.78 -2.03
C LEU A 7 -14.02 -9.36 -0.63
N ALA A 8 -15.22 -9.69 -0.18
CA ALA A 8 -15.43 -10.33 1.13
C ALA A 8 -14.81 -11.74 1.19
N ASN A 9 -14.88 -12.51 0.12
CA ASN A 9 -14.39 -13.89 0.08
C ASN A 9 -12.89 -13.99 -0.23
N TYR A 10 -12.40 -13.17 -1.16
CA TYR A 10 -11.02 -13.26 -1.68
C TYR A 10 -10.14 -12.06 -1.31
N GLY A 11 -10.70 -10.97 -0.81
CA GLY A 11 -9.96 -9.75 -0.50
C GLY A 11 -8.84 -9.98 0.53
N TYR A 12 -9.13 -10.74 1.58
CA TYR A 12 -8.13 -11.06 2.59
C TYR A 12 -7.00 -11.94 2.05
N LEU A 13 -7.32 -12.89 1.16
CA LEU A 13 -6.32 -13.71 0.48
C LEU A 13 -5.46 -12.86 -0.45
N ALA A 14 -6.07 -11.96 -1.21
CA ALA A 14 -5.37 -11.03 -2.09
C ALA A 14 -4.44 -10.10 -1.30
N VAL A 15 -4.89 -9.56 -0.16
CA VAL A 15 -4.05 -8.77 0.74
C VAL A 15 -2.86 -9.57 1.24
N PHE A 16 -3.08 -10.80 1.71
CA PHE A 16 -2.00 -11.64 2.21
C PHE A 16 -0.95 -11.96 1.14
N ILE A 17 -1.39 -12.45 -0.04
CA ILE A 17 -0.50 -12.78 -1.15
C ILE A 17 0.19 -11.51 -1.67
N GLY A 18 -0.56 -10.42 -1.81
CA GLY A 18 -0.01 -9.14 -2.22
C GLY A 18 1.08 -8.65 -1.26
N CYS A 19 0.83 -8.70 0.05
CA CYS A 19 1.81 -8.29 1.07
C CYS A 19 3.03 -9.22 1.14
N LEU A 20 2.87 -10.49 0.76
CA LEU A 20 3.98 -11.45 0.70
C LEU A 20 4.94 -11.15 -0.45
N LEU A 21 4.43 -10.68 -1.59
CA LEU A 21 5.21 -10.46 -2.82
C LEU A 21 5.71 -9.01 -2.96
N GLU A 22 4.80 -8.03 -3.00
CA GLU A 22 5.14 -6.63 -3.26
C GLU A 22 4.53 -5.65 -2.24
N GLY A 23 3.29 -5.78 -1.91
CA GLY A 23 2.55 -5.24 -0.77
C GLY A 23 2.12 -3.79 -0.80
N GLU A 24 2.89 -2.82 -1.29
CA GLU A 24 2.55 -1.40 -1.13
C GLU A 24 1.23 -1.05 -1.81
N THR A 25 1.12 -1.33 -3.10
CA THR A 25 -0.09 -1.03 -3.89
C THR A 25 -1.30 -1.77 -3.36
N MET A 26 -1.13 -3.08 -3.09
CA MET A 26 -2.21 -3.91 -2.56
C MET A 26 -2.66 -3.46 -1.17
N LEU A 27 -1.72 -3.01 -0.33
CA LEU A 27 -2.04 -2.58 1.02
C LEU A 27 -2.71 -1.20 1.05
N VAL A 28 -2.33 -0.28 0.17
CA VAL A 28 -3.04 1.00 -0.01
C VAL A 28 -4.47 0.73 -0.46
N LEU A 29 -4.68 -0.13 -1.47
CA LEU A 29 -6.02 -0.51 -1.93
C LEU A 29 -6.84 -1.21 -0.84
N ALA A 30 -6.22 -2.08 -0.04
CA ALA A 30 -6.86 -2.71 1.11
C ALA A 30 -7.24 -1.71 2.19
N GLY A 31 -6.43 -0.67 2.42
CA GLY A 31 -6.76 0.46 3.29
C GLY A 31 -7.98 1.23 2.82
N VAL A 32 -8.07 1.52 1.52
CA VAL A 32 -9.26 2.13 0.90
C VAL A 32 -10.48 1.23 1.05
N ALA A 33 -10.34 -0.08 0.79
CA ALA A 33 -11.43 -1.05 0.95
C ALA A 33 -11.90 -1.17 2.40
N ALA A 34 -10.96 -1.08 3.36
CA ALA A 34 -11.29 -1.06 4.78
C ALA A 34 -12.04 0.21 5.19
N GLN A 35 -11.68 1.37 4.62
CA GLN A 35 -12.40 2.63 4.84
C GLN A 35 -13.82 2.57 4.29
N GLN A 36 -14.05 1.89 3.17
CA GLN A 36 -15.37 1.67 2.58
C GLN A 36 -16.19 0.58 3.29
N GLY A 37 -15.67 -0.05 4.35
CA GLY A 37 -16.35 -1.11 5.09
C GLY A 37 -16.38 -2.46 4.38
N LEU A 38 -15.65 -2.63 3.27
CA LEU A 38 -15.58 -3.89 2.52
C LEU A 38 -14.66 -4.91 3.20
N LEU A 39 -13.65 -4.44 3.93
CA LEU A 39 -12.73 -5.24 4.72
C LEU A 39 -12.64 -4.68 6.14
N SER A 40 -12.35 -5.53 7.12
CA SER A 40 -12.06 -5.02 8.48
C SER A 40 -10.63 -4.49 8.58
N LEU A 41 -10.47 -3.28 9.10
CA LEU A 41 -9.15 -2.67 9.28
C LEU A 41 -8.19 -3.54 10.11
N PRO A 42 -8.60 -4.14 11.26
CA PRO A 42 -7.75 -5.05 12.01
C PRO A 42 -7.32 -6.28 11.21
N GLY A 43 -8.23 -6.84 10.39
CA GLY A 43 -7.92 -7.99 9.54
C GLY A 43 -6.87 -7.65 8.47
N VAL A 44 -7.00 -6.50 7.82
CA VAL A 44 -6.02 -5.99 6.85
C VAL A 44 -4.66 -5.78 7.50
N LEU A 45 -4.61 -5.13 8.68
CA LEU A 45 -3.37 -4.89 9.43
C LEU A 45 -2.68 -6.20 9.83
N LEU A 46 -3.45 -7.18 10.33
CA LEU A 46 -2.90 -8.48 10.74
C LEU A 46 -2.32 -9.24 9.53
N LEU A 47 -3.05 -9.29 8.42
CA LEU A 47 -2.59 -9.99 7.21
C LEU A 47 -1.39 -9.29 6.56
N ALA A 48 -1.36 -7.95 6.56
CA ALA A 48 -0.22 -7.19 6.10
C ALA A 48 1.03 -7.44 6.96
N PHE A 49 0.85 -7.46 8.29
CA PHE A 49 1.92 -7.75 9.23
C PHE A 49 2.48 -9.17 9.03
N VAL A 50 1.61 -10.17 8.99
CA VAL A 50 2.01 -11.58 8.84
C VAL A 50 2.59 -11.84 7.44
N GLY A 51 1.89 -11.43 6.39
CA GLY A 51 2.34 -11.61 5.00
C GLY A 51 3.66 -10.92 4.72
N GLY A 52 3.78 -9.66 5.16
CA GLY A 52 5.03 -8.91 5.02
C GLY A 52 6.20 -9.51 5.81
N THR A 53 5.95 -9.97 7.05
CA THR A 53 6.99 -10.63 7.85
C THR A 53 7.45 -11.93 7.21
N LEU A 54 6.52 -12.77 6.77
CA LEU A 54 6.83 -14.06 6.14
C LEU A 54 7.57 -13.87 4.81
N GLY A 55 7.16 -12.89 3.99
CA GLY A 55 7.81 -12.57 2.73
C GLY A 55 9.29 -12.19 2.93
N ASP A 56 9.56 -11.24 3.83
CA ASP A 56 10.94 -10.83 4.10
C ASP A 56 11.77 -11.95 4.73
N GLN A 57 11.16 -12.75 5.60
CA GLN A 57 11.83 -13.89 6.21
C GLN A 57 12.19 -14.96 5.16
N PHE A 58 11.29 -15.20 4.20
CA PHE A 58 11.54 -16.10 3.09
C PHE A 58 12.70 -15.62 2.21
N PHE A 59 12.71 -14.34 1.83
CA PHE A 59 13.81 -13.76 1.04
C PHE A 59 15.13 -13.73 1.82
N PHE A 60 15.10 -13.48 3.13
CA PHE A 60 16.27 -13.59 3.98
C PHE A 60 16.85 -15.01 3.95
N PHE A 61 16.03 -16.04 4.07
CA PHE A 61 16.52 -17.42 4.01
C PHE A 61 17.03 -17.82 2.63
N ILE A 62 16.45 -17.30 1.55
CA ILE A 62 17.00 -17.44 0.20
C ILE A 62 18.41 -16.85 0.16
N GLY A 63 18.60 -15.64 0.65
CA GLY A 63 19.92 -15.01 0.75
C GLY A 63 20.90 -15.83 1.58
N ARG A 64 20.47 -16.33 2.74
CA ARG A 64 21.28 -17.17 3.65
C ARG A 64 21.71 -18.48 3.00
N ARG A 65 20.82 -19.14 2.28
CA ARG A 65 21.06 -20.46 1.69
C ARG A 65 21.85 -20.40 0.40
N TYR A 66 21.51 -19.45 -0.47
CA TYR A 66 22.03 -19.40 -1.83
C TYR A 66 23.00 -18.25 -2.08
N GLY A 67 23.17 -17.34 -1.14
CA GLY A 67 23.98 -16.13 -1.29
C GLY A 67 25.43 -16.40 -1.64
N HIS A 68 26.06 -17.39 -1.01
CA HIS A 68 27.44 -17.79 -1.33
C HIS A 68 27.60 -18.33 -2.76
N THR A 69 26.60 -19.03 -3.27
CA THR A 69 26.59 -19.54 -4.64
C THR A 69 26.44 -18.40 -5.65
N LEU A 70 25.54 -17.45 -5.37
CA LEU A 70 25.33 -16.26 -6.19
C LEU A 70 26.58 -15.36 -6.24
N LEU A 71 27.27 -15.19 -5.11
CA LEU A 71 28.51 -14.41 -5.04
C LEU A 71 29.69 -15.09 -5.79
N ARG A 72 29.74 -16.41 -5.81
CA ARG A 72 30.75 -17.16 -6.59
C ARG A 72 30.49 -17.08 -8.08
N GLN A 73 29.24 -17.08 -8.52
CA GLN A 73 28.87 -17.03 -9.94
C GLN A 73 28.91 -15.61 -10.52
N SER A 74 28.79 -14.58 -9.71
CA SER A 74 28.76 -13.18 -10.16
C SER A 74 29.43 -12.26 -9.14
N SER A 75 30.67 -11.85 -9.45
CA SER A 75 31.42 -10.85 -8.66
C SER A 75 30.72 -9.49 -8.62
N ARG A 76 29.69 -9.27 -9.46
CA ARG A 76 28.93 -8.03 -9.56
C ARG A 76 28.16 -7.69 -8.28
N PHE A 77 27.77 -8.70 -7.49
CA PHE A 77 27.03 -8.51 -6.23
C PHE A 77 27.93 -8.33 -5.00
N ALA A 78 29.21 -8.69 -5.10
CA ALA A 78 30.14 -8.60 -3.98
C ALA A 78 30.28 -7.19 -3.38
N PRO A 79 30.37 -6.08 -4.17
CA PRO A 79 30.43 -4.73 -3.60
C PRO A 79 29.13 -4.31 -2.88
N ALA A 80 27.97 -4.76 -3.36
CA ALA A 80 26.70 -4.45 -2.72
C ALA A 80 26.57 -5.15 -1.36
N VAL A 81 26.97 -6.43 -1.28
CA VAL A 81 26.98 -7.20 -0.01
C VAL A 81 27.98 -6.60 0.98
N GLN A 82 29.18 -6.20 0.52
CA GLN A 82 30.16 -5.52 1.39
C GLN A 82 29.64 -4.21 1.95
N ARG A 83 28.93 -3.39 1.14
CA ARG A 83 28.28 -2.16 1.60
C ARG A 83 27.19 -2.44 2.62
N VAL A 84 26.36 -3.45 2.37
CA VAL A 84 25.32 -3.90 3.31
C VAL A 84 25.94 -4.36 4.62
N ASN A 85 27.02 -5.16 4.59
CA ASN A 85 27.74 -5.59 5.79
C ASN A 85 28.33 -4.40 6.57
N ALA A 86 28.97 -3.44 5.88
CA ALA A 86 29.51 -2.24 6.51
C ALA A 86 28.42 -1.36 7.17
N LEU A 87 27.26 -1.23 6.51
CA LEU A 87 26.12 -0.49 7.04
C LEU A 87 25.48 -1.23 8.22
N LEU A 88 25.37 -2.56 8.14
CA LEU A 88 24.85 -3.39 9.22
C LEU A 88 25.74 -3.32 10.47
N GLN A 89 27.06 -3.28 10.33
CA GLN A 89 27.98 -3.12 11.47
C GLN A 89 27.83 -1.77 12.19
N ARG A 90 27.35 -0.74 11.48
CA ARG A 90 27.13 0.59 12.08
C ARG A 90 25.70 0.83 12.58
N HIS A 91 24.69 0.28 11.90
CA HIS A 91 23.28 0.65 12.09
C HIS A 91 22.32 -0.54 11.92
N ASP A 92 22.69 -1.73 12.42
CA ASP A 92 21.96 -3.01 12.23
C ASP A 92 20.43 -2.87 12.19
N ALA A 93 19.88 -2.33 13.28
CA ALA A 93 18.45 -2.26 13.52
C ALA A 93 17.73 -1.36 12.53
N TRP A 94 18.27 -0.16 12.35
CA TRP A 94 17.66 0.86 11.50
C TRP A 94 17.76 0.52 10.02
N LEU A 95 18.81 -0.20 9.60
CA LEU A 95 18.94 -0.65 8.23
C LEU A 95 17.89 -1.72 7.90
N ILE A 96 17.67 -2.70 8.79
CA ILE A 96 16.68 -3.75 8.59
C ILE A 96 15.26 -3.15 8.47
N VAL A 97 14.93 -2.20 9.34
CA VAL A 97 13.65 -1.49 9.29
C VAL A 97 13.56 -0.59 8.06
N GLY A 98 14.63 0.18 7.76
CA GLY A 98 14.65 1.20 6.71
C GLY A 98 14.59 0.64 5.29
N VAL A 99 15.24 -0.48 5.02
CA VAL A 99 15.23 -1.15 3.71
C VAL A 99 13.81 -1.48 3.26
N ARG A 100 12.91 -1.75 4.21
CA ARG A 100 11.50 -2.04 3.94
C ARG A 100 10.74 -0.87 3.31
N PHE A 101 11.16 0.37 3.60
CA PHE A 101 10.55 1.59 3.06
C PHE A 101 11.19 2.05 1.74
N MET A 102 12.23 1.37 1.29
CA MET A 102 12.90 1.71 0.03
C MET A 102 12.29 0.90 -1.11
N TYR A 103 11.59 1.60 -2.01
CA TYR A 103 10.99 0.99 -3.19
C TYR A 103 12.03 0.21 -4.02
N GLY A 104 11.70 -1.02 -4.42
CA GLY A 104 12.62 -1.90 -5.16
C GLY A 104 13.66 -2.65 -4.32
N LEU A 105 13.91 -2.27 -3.06
CA LEU A 105 14.83 -2.98 -2.16
C LEU A 105 14.13 -4.01 -1.27
N ARG A 106 12.82 -4.11 -1.33
CA ARG A 106 12.03 -4.99 -0.49
C ARG A 106 12.37 -6.48 -0.68
N ILE A 107 12.69 -6.90 -1.90
CA ILE A 107 13.17 -8.25 -2.18
C ILE A 107 14.68 -8.33 -2.03
N ALA A 108 15.41 -7.38 -2.63
CA ALA A 108 16.86 -7.37 -2.65
C ALA A 108 17.47 -7.14 -1.27
N GLY A 109 16.84 -6.33 -0.42
CA GLY A 109 17.31 -6.01 0.92
C GLY A 109 17.38 -7.22 1.85
N PRO A 110 16.26 -7.94 2.11
CA PRO A 110 16.28 -9.15 2.91
C PRO A 110 17.23 -10.21 2.37
N ILE A 111 17.34 -10.38 1.03
CA ILE A 111 18.32 -11.29 0.42
C ILE A 111 19.74 -10.84 0.76
N ALA A 112 20.08 -9.56 0.58
CA ALA A 112 21.40 -9.03 0.88
C ALA A 112 21.76 -9.14 2.38
N ILE A 113 20.78 -8.86 3.27
CA ILE A 113 20.94 -9.05 4.71
C ILE A 113 21.08 -10.56 5.04
N GLY A 114 20.36 -11.42 4.35
CA GLY A 114 20.52 -12.88 4.47
C GLY A 114 21.89 -13.38 4.09
N MET A 115 22.57 -12.72 3.14
CA MET A 115 23.97 -13.01 2.75
C MET A 115 24.99 -12.51 3.79
N SER A 116 24.59 -11.65 4.71
CA SER A 116 25.45 -11.10 5.76
C SER A 116 25.54 -12.03 6.98
N ASP A 117 26.35 -11.66 7.98
CA ASP A 117 26.50 -12.42 9.22
C ASP A 117 25.43 -12.16 10.26
N VAL A 118 24.34 -11.45 9.92
CA VAL A 118 23.24 -11.12 10.84
C VAL A 118 22.51 -12.40 11.28
N PRO A 119 22.41 -12.69 12.59
CA PRO A 119 21.65 -13.84 13.07
C PRO A 119 20.17 -13.78 12.67
N ALA A 120 19.57 -14.91 12.28
CA ALA A 120 18.19 -14.98 11.82
C ALA A 120 17.18 -14.47 12.86
N LEU A 121 17.41 -14.73 14.15
CA LEU A 121 16.57 -14.23 15.25
C LEU A 121 16.65 -12.70 15.38
N ARG A 122 17.82 -12.12 15.16
CA ARG A 122 18.00 -10.67 15.18
C ARG A 122 17.28 -10.02 14.00
N PHE A 123 17.43 -10.58 12.81
CA PHE A 123 16.66 -10.15 11.64
C PHE A 123 15.15 -10.25 11.90
N LEU A 124 14.67 -11.37 12.43
CA LEU A 124 13.25 -11.57 12.75
C LEU A 124 12.72 -10.49 13.70
N GLY A 125 13.44 -10.17 14.76
CA GLY A 125 13.00 -9.16 15.74
C GLY A 125 12.81 -7.78 15.11
N PHE A 126 13.78 -7.30 14.32
CA PHE A 126 13.67 -6.02 13.63
C PHE A 126 12.69 -6.06 12.45
N ASN A 127 12.57 -7.20 11.79
CA ASN A 127 11.58 -7.40 10.74
C ASN A 127 10.15 -7.32 11.29
N LEU A 128 9.86 -7.93 12.44
CA LEU A 128 8.56 -7.81 13.10
C LEU A 128 8.23 -6.34 13.41
N LEU A 129 9.17 -5.60 13.99
CA LEU A 129 8.98 -4.18 14.27
C LEU A 129 8.73 -3.38 12.98
N GLY A 130 9.57 -3.59 11.97
CA GLY A 130 9.44 -2.94 10.67
C GLY A 130 8.12 -3.29 9.98
N ALA A 131 7.67 -4.56 10.07
CA ALA A 131 6.41 -5.01 9.50
C ALA A 131 5.21 -4.35 10.18
N ALA A 132 5.23 -4.22 11.51
CA ALA A 132 4.15 -3.57 12.24
C ALA A 132 4.03 -2.08 11.87
N VAL A 133 5.15 -1.36 11.87
CA VAL A 133 5.18 0.07 11.50
C VAL A 133 4.75 0.26 10.03
N TRP A 134 5.28 -0.56 9.13
CA TRP A 134 4.94 -0.48 7.71
C TRP A 134 3.46 -0.80 7.46
N ALA A 135 2.92 -1.89 8.04
CA ALA A 135 1.51 -2.24 7.90
C ALA A 135 0.60 -1.10 8.39
N ALA A 136 0.91 -0.51 9.54
CA ALA A 136 0.14 0.59 10.09
C ALA A 136 0.21 1.85 9.21
N LEU A 137 1.41 2.24 8.75
CA LEU A 137 1.60 3.45 7.93
C LEU A 137 0.95 3.30 6.55
N VAL A 138 1.22 2.21 5.83
CA VAL A 138 0.73 2.06 4.44
C VAL A 138 -0.78 1.83 4.42
N THR A 139 -1.31 1.01 5.35
CA THR A 139 -2.77 0.86 5.49
C THR A 139 -3.41 2.17 5.91
N GLY A 140 -2.80 2.91 6.84
CA GLY A 140 -3.28 4.21 7.28
C GLY A 140 -3.35 5.23 6.16
N VAL A 141 -2.31 5.31 5.31
CA VAL A 141 -2.30 6.16 4.10
C VAL A 141 -3.46 5.78 3.17
N GLY A 142 -3.64 4.47 2.89
CA GLY A 142 -4.76 4.00 2.06
C GLY A 142 -6.13 4.36 2.66
N TYR A 143 -6.28 4.21 3.97
CA TYR A 143 -7.51 4.53 4.69
C TYR A 143 -7.86 6.02 4.63
N VAL A 144 -6.89 6.90 4.91
CA VAL A 144 -7.05 8.36 4.83
C VAL A 144 -7.30 8.81 3.39
N PHE A 145 -6.59 8.22 2.42
CA PHE A 145 -6.82 8.50 1.00
C PHE A 145 -8.24 8.12 0.57
N GLY A 146 -8.74 6.95 0.99
CA GLY A 146 -10.12 6.53 0.74
C GLY A 146 -11.15 7.50 1.30
N GLN A 147 -10.92 8.01 2.52
CA GLN A 147 -11.76 9.03 3.15
C GLN A 147 -11.75 10.36 2.38
N SER A 148 -10.56 10.82 1.98
CA SER A 148 -10.41 12.06 1.20
C SER A 148 -11.09 11.97 -0.16
N LEU A 149 -11.01 10.81 -0.81
CA LEU A 149 -11.66 10.56 -2.10
C LEU A 149 -13.19 10.59 -1.97
N GLN A 150 -13.76 10.03 -0.90
CA GLN A 150 -15.21 10.10 -0.65
C GLN A 150 -15.69 11.53 -0.45
N TRP A 151 -14.94 12.37 0.27
CA TRP A 151 -15.28 13.77 0.45
C TRP A 151 -15.24 14.53 -0.88
N LEU A 152 -14.22 14.29 -1.70
CA LEU A 152 -14.11 14.91 -3.01
C LEU A 152 -15.27 14.51 -3.93
N ILE A 153 -15.66 13.23 -3.95
CA ILE A 153 -16.79 12.76 -4.75
C ILE A 153 -18.10 13.35 -4.23
N ALA A 154 -18.28 13.42 -2.92
CA ALA A 154 -19.47 14.03 -2.32
C ALA A 154 -19.59 15.55 -2.64
N ASP A 155 -18.47 16.27 -2.64
CA ASP A 155 -18.43 17.67 -3.04
C ASP A 155 -18.74 17.84 -4.54
N LEU A 156 -18.16 17.01 -5.41
CA LEU A 156 -18.46 17.01 -6.84
C LEU A 156 -19.95 16.74 -7.11
N ALA A 157 -20.56 15.79 -6.43
CA ALA A 157 -22.00 15.53 -6.54
C ALA A 157 -22.85 16.73 -6.12
N ARG A 158 -22.44 17.46 -5.08
CA ARG A 158 -23.11 18.74 -4.70
C ARG A 158 -22.95 19.82 -5.76
N PHE A 159 -21.80 19.92 -6.40
CA PHE A 159 -21.60 20.86 -7.51
C PHE A 159 -22.47 20.51 -8.72
N GLU A 160 -22.67 19.23 -9.03
CA GLU A 160 -23.59 18.80 -10.09
C GLU A 160 -25.04 19.18 -9.78
N GLU A 161 -25.52 18.97 -8.53
CA GLU A 161 -26.87 19.38 -8.11
C GLU A 161 -27.07 20.89 -8.21
N ILE A 162 -26.10 21.69 -7.73
CA ILE A 162 -26.16 23.16 -7.80
C ILE A 162 -26.12 23.61 -9.26
N ALA A 163 -25.29 23.05 -10.12
CA ALA A 163 -25.22 23.38 -11.52
C ALA A 163 -26.54 23.05 -12.23
N LEU A 164 -27.15 21.91 -11.93
CA LEU A 164 -28.45 21.51 -12.50
C LEU A 164 -29.60 22.45 -12.07
N VAL A 165 -29.64 22.83 -10.80
CA VAL A 165 -30.62 23.81 -10.27
C VAL A 165 -30.42 25.17 -10.95
N LEU A 166 -29.19 25.64 -11.15
CA LEU A 166 -28.89 26.87 -11.85
C LEU A 166 -29.31 26.82 -13.32
N ILE A 167 -29.02 25.74 -14.02
CA ILE A 167 -29.42 25.57 -15.44
C ILE A 167 -30.94 25.56 -15.57
N VAL A 168 -31.64 24.81 -14.71
CA VAL A 168 -33.11 24.79 -14.72
C VAL A 168 -33.68 26.14 -14.34
N GLY A 169 -33.12 26.83 -13.35
CA GLY A 169 -33.53 28.17 -12.96
C GLY A 169 -33.40 29.19 -14.09
N VAL A 170 -32.26 29.17 -14.79
CA VAL A 170 -32.03 30.04 -15.96
C VAL A 170 -32.98 29.69 -17.10
N ALA A 171 -33.20 28.40 -17.40
CA ALA A 171 -34.15 27.99 -18.43
C ALA A 171 -35.58 28.42 -18.13
N VAL A 172 -36.06 28.30 -16.88
CA VAL A 172 -37.36 28.78 -16.44
C VAL A 172 -37.45 30.29 -16.55
N LEU A 173 -36.42 31.02 -16.13
CA LEU A 173 -36.38 32.50 -16.25
C LEU A 173 -36.49 32.94 -17.72
N ILE A 174 -35.75 32.34 -18.63
CA ILE A 174 -35.80 32.60 -20.05
C ILE A 174 -37.21 32.32 -20.61
N ALA A 175 -37.81 31.17 -20.23
CA ALA A 175 -39.16 30.82 -20.67
C ALA A 175 -40.23 31.82 -20.16
N VAL A 176 -40.11 32.26 -18.92
CA VAL A 176 -41.02 33.29 -18.34
C VAL A 176 -40.87 34.63 -19.06
N VAL A 177 -39.62 35.08 -19.26
CA VAL A 177 -39.33 36.34 -19.98
C VAL A 177 -39.86 36.29 -21.42
N HIS A 178 -39.69 35.17 -22.10
CA HIS A 178 -40.20 34.98 -23.47
C HIS A 178 -41.72 35.00 -23.51
N ARG A 179 -42.40 34.34 -22.56
CA ARG A 179 -43.88 34.39 -22.46
C ARG A 179 -44.41 35.77 -22.14
N VAL A 180 -43.75 36.52 -21.26
CA VAL A 180 -44.17 37.89 -20.89
C VAL A 180 -43.98 38.83 -22.06
N ARG A 181 -42.92 38.70 -22.84
CA ARG A 181 -42.67 39.48 -24.08
C ARG A 181 -43.70 39.16 -25.18
N ALA A 182 -44.01 37.87 -25.37
CA ALA A 182 -45.00 37.43 -26.37
C ALA A 182 -46.43 37.85 -26.05
N ARG A 183 -46.76 38.26 -24.80
CA ARG A 183 -48.08 38.80 -24.41
C ARG A 183 -48.17 40.30 -24.52
N LYS A 184 -47.07 41.03 -24.75
CA LYS A 184 -47.01 42.46 -24.84
C LYS A 184 -46.84 42.99 -26.31
N GLY A 185 -46.66 42.12 -27.26
CA GLY A 185 -46.70 42.41 -28.69
C GLY A 185 -47.90 41.77 -29.34
#